data_c11db2d4a9ad09c513e2f98f4daedb45
#
_entry.id   c11db2d4a9ad09c513e2f98f4daedb45
#
_cell.length_a   1.000
_cell.length_b   1.000
_cell.length_c   1.000
_cell.angle_alpha   90.00
_cell.angle_beta   90.00
_cell.angle_gamma   90.00
#
_symmetry.space_group_name_H-M   'P 1'
#
loop_
_entity.id
_entity.type
_entity.pdbx_description
1 polymer ?
#
loop_
_entity_poly.entity_id
_entity_poly.type
_entity_poly.pdbx_seq_one_letter_code
_entity_poly.pdbx_strand_id
1 'polypeptide(L)'
;LFKSWFVDFDPVRAKQEGRAPEGMDEATAALFPDSFDESELGLVPKGWGVVRLDSFVELAYGKALKAENRKAGPVPVYGSGGITGWHDHAFIEQASIVVGRKGTVGSLYWESRPFFPIDTVFYVKSRKPLTYCHCLLKTLGLDTMNTDAAVPGLNRENVYRLLVTEPPERILAAFDSVVSVLRSSMDQNERQAETLATLRDTLLPRLISGQLRLPEAEVP
;
A
#
# COMPACT_ATOMS: atom_id res chain seq x y z
N LEU A 1 -9.74 9.78 -4.58
CA LEU A 1 -10.19 8.86 -5.62
C LEU A 1 -10.76 7.57 -5.01
N PHE A 2 -9.99 6.76 -4.25
CA PHE A 2 -10.45 5.48 -3.70
C PHE A 2 -11.72 5.64 -2.85
N LYS A 3 -11.73 6.59 -1.91
CA LYS A 3 -12.89 6.84 -1.04
C LYS A 3 -14.13 7.18 -1.87
N SER A 4 -13.99 8.08 -2.83
CA SER A 4 -15.10 8.50 -3.71
C SER A 4 -15.66 7.33 -4.54
N TRP A 5 -14.81 6.47 -5.11
CA TRP A 5 -15.27 5.40 -6.00
C TRP A 5 -15.79 4.16 -5.27
N PHE A 6 -15.17 3.78 -4.14
CA PHE A 6 -15.36 2.47 -3.50
C PHE A 6 -15.92 2.52 -2.07
N VAL A 7 -16.09 3.71 -1.49
CA VAL A 7 -16.64 3.90 -0.15
C VAL A 7 -17.87 4.78 -0.20
N ASP A 8 -17.74 6.00 -0.74
CA ASP A 8 -18.85 6.96 -0.82
C ASP A 8 -19.72 6.72 -2.06
N PHE A 9 -19.20 6.02 -3.08
CA PHE A 9 -19.85 5.71 -4.36
C PHE A 9 -20.34 6.97 -5.10
N ASP A 10 -19.57 8.08 -5.03
CA ASP A 10 -19.93 9.36 -5.62
C ASP A 10 -20.31 9.29 -7.10
N PRO A 11 -19.60 8.51 -7.97
CA PRO A 11 -19.99 8.41 -9.38
C PRO A 11 -21.39 7.82 -9.58
N VAL A 12 -21.77 6.84 -8.75
CA VAL A 12 -23.10 6.21 -8.81
C VAL A 12 -24.18 7.17 -8.31
N ARG A 13 -23.91 7.87 -7.20
CA ARG A 13 -24.82 8.88 -6.64
C ARG A 13 -25.05 10.02 -7.61
N ALA A 14 -23.99 10.54 -8.23
CA ALA A 14 -24.10 11.61 -9.23
C ALA A 14 -25.01 11.20 -10.40
N LYS A 15 -24.82 9.97 -10.91
CA LYS A 15 -25.65 9.45 -12.01
C LYS A 15 -27.10 9.24 -11.60
N GLN A 16 -27.33 8.73 -10.39
CA GLN A 16 -28.69 8.58 -9.84
C GLN A 16 -29.42 9.93 -9.74
N GLU A 17 -28.68 11.00 -9.47
CA GLU A 17 -29.19 12.37 -9.42
C GLU A 17 -29.26 13.06 -10.80
N GLY A 18 -28.92 12.36 -11.87
CA GLY A 18 -28.88 12.91 -13.23
C GLY A 18 -27.71 13.87 -13.50
N ARG A 19 -26.66 13.82 -12.67
CA ARG A 19 -25.47 14.64 -12.80
C ARG A 19 -24.30 13.83 -13.37
N ALA A 20 -23.40 14.50 -14.11
CA ALA A 20 -22.12 13.90 -14.45
C ALA A 20 -21.24 13.76 -13.19
N PRO A 21 -20.51 12.63 -13.01
CA PRO A 21 -19.52 12.50 -11.95
C PRO A 21 -18.41 13.53 -12.08
N GLU A 22 -18.09 14.22 -10.98
CA GLU A 22 -17.10 15.27 -10.96
C GLU A 22 -15.67 14.72 -11.12
N GLY A 23 -14.81 15.37 -11.90
CA GLY A 23 -13.42 15.01 -12.09
C GLY A 23 -13.20 13.67 -12.79
N MET A 24 -14.19 13.19 -13.53
CA MET A 24 -14.15 11.91 -14.25
C MET A 24 -14.49 12.12 -15.72
N ASP A 25 -13.72 11.50 -16.62
CA ASP A 25 -14.06 11.50 -18.05
C ASP A 25 -15.30 10.63 -18.33
N GLU A 26 -15.92 10.88 -19.48
CA GLU A 26 -17.19 10.23 -19.86
C GLU A 26 -17.03 8.70 -20.00
N ALA A 27 -15.89 8.23 -20.54
CA ALA A 27 -15.64 6.80 -20.71
C ALA A 27 -15.51 6.09 -19.37
N THR A 28 -14.80 6.68 -18.42
CA THR A 28 -14.69 6.17 -17.06
C THR A 28 -16.02 6.24 -16.32
N ALA A 29 -16.76 7.34 -16.45
CA ALA A 29 -18.10 7.49 -15.84
C ALA A 29 -19.07 6.42 -16.35
N ALA A 30 -19.00 6.04 -17.63
CA ALA A 30 -19.86 5.00 -18.22
C ALA A 30 -19.66 3.60 -17.58
N LEU A 31 -18.55 3.35 -16.92
CA LEU A 31 -18.26 2.07 -16.26
C LEU A 31 -19.14 1.86 -15.00
N PHE A 32 -19.56 2.95 -14.35
CA PHE A 32 -20.33 2.90 -13.10
C PHE A 32 -21.82 2.76 -13.38
N PRO A 33 -22.56 2.00 -12.56
CA PRO A 33 -24.03 1.96 -12.63
C PRO A 33 -24.64 3.31 -12.18
N ASP A 34 -25.94 3.44 -12.36
CA ASP A 34 -26.76 4.61 -11.97
C ASP A 34 -27.68 4.33 -10.78
N SER A 35 -27.53 3.19 -10.16
CA SER A 35 -28.41 2.71 -9.09
C SER A 35 -27.66 1.81 -8.10
N PHE A 36 -28.31 1.50 -6.99
CA PHE A 36 -27.81 0.68 -5.91
C PHE A 36 -28.67 -0.56 -5.72
N ASP A 37 -28.07 -1.64 -5.22
CA ASP A 37 -28.72 -2.83 -4.71
C ASP A 37 -28.49 -2.93 -3.19
N GLU A 38 -29.43 -3.56 -2.46
CA GLU A 38 -29.27 -3.88 -1.05
C GLU A 38 -28.33 -5.08 -0.85
N SER A 39 -27.46 -5.00 0.16
CA SER A 39 -26.53 -6.06 0.52
C SER A 39 -26.31 -6.14 2.03
N GLU A 40 -25.51 -7.12 2.48
CA GLU A 40 -25.09 -7.25 3.89
C GLU A 40 -24.23 -6.05 4.37
N LEU A 41 -23.63 -5.28 3.45
CA LEU A 41 -22.88 -4.05 3.73
C LEU A 41 -23.75 -2.77 3.60
N GLY A 42 -25.05 -2.92 3.43
CA GLY A 42 -25.97 -1.84 3.07
C GLY A 42 -26.05 -1.65 1.57
N LEU A 43 -26.27 -0.40 1.13
CA LEU A 43 -26.38 -0.08 -0.30
C LEU A 43 -25.01 -0.19 -0.99
N VAL A 44 -24.95 -1.01 -2.03
CA VAL A 44 -23.78 -1.17 -2.90
C VAL A 44 -24.17 -0.84 -4.34
N PRO A 45 -23.24 -0.37 -5.20
CA PRO A 45 -23.53 -0.11 -6.60
C PRO A 45 -24.13 -1.35 -7.29
N LYS A 46 -25.14 -1.16 -8.09
CA LYS A 46 -25.85 -2.24 -8.79
C LYS A 46 -24.90 -3.13 -9.58
N GLY A 47 -25.03 -4.43 -9.35
CA GLY A 47 -24.21 -5.44 -9.98
C GLY A 47 -22.81 -5.60 -9.38
N TRP A 48 -22.50 -4.93 -8.26
CA TRP A 48 -21.29 -5.22 -7.49
C TRP A 48 -21.55 -6.36 -6.51
N GLY A 49 -20.58 -7.28 -6.39
CA GLY A 49 -20.65 -8.35 -5.40
C GLY A 49 -20.26 -7.87 -4.00
N VAL A 50 -20.63 -8.68 -3.00
CA VAL A 50 -20.07 -8.64 -1.65
C VAL A 50 -19.37 -9.97 -1.40
N VAL A 51 -18.10 -9.91 -1.05
CA VAL A 51 -17.26 -11.10 -0.90
C VAL A 51 -16.40 -10.99 0.35
N ARG A 52 -15.92 -12.14 0.83
CA ARG A 52 -14.91 -12.16 1.89
C ARG A 52 -13.57 -11.72 1.32
N LEU A 53 -12.76 -11.07 2.16
CA LEU A 53 -11.45 -10.56 1.75
C LEU A 53 -10.52 -11.67 1.23
N ASP A 54 -10.59 -12.89 1.80
CA ASP A 54 -9.78 -14.04 1.39
C ASP A 54 -10.11 -14.56 -0.03
N SER A 55 -11.19 -14.10 -0.65
CA SER A 55 -11.51 -14.46 -2.04
C SER A 55 -10.46 -13.95 -3.05
N PHE A 56 -9.74 -12.87 -2.72
CA PHE A 56 -8.73 -12.29 -3.61
C PHE A 56 -7.45 -11.79 -2.91
N VAL A 57 -7.41 -11.72 -1.58
CA VAL A 57 -6.22 -11.36 -0.78
C VAL A 57 -5.73 -12.55 0.01
N GLU A 58 -4.44 -12.89 -0.14
CA GLU A 58 -3.72 -13.80 0.75
C GLU A 58 -2.73 -12.99 1.60
N LEU A 59 -2.83 -13.13 2.92
CA LEU A 59 -1.84 -12.63 3.89
C LEU A 59 -0.81 -13.74 4.14
N ALA A 60 0.28 -13.72 3.40
CA ALA A 60 1.34 -14.70 3.51
C ALA A 60 2.32 -14.33 4.64
N TYR A 61 2.82 -15.32 5.36
CA TYR A 61 3.77 -15.09 6.45
C TYR A 61 5.14 -14.68 5.94
N GLY A 62 5.75 -13.69 6.59
CA GLY A 62 7.18 -13.43 6.46
C GLY A 62 8.01 -14.57 7.07
N LYS A 63 9.32 -14.53 6.88
CA LYS A 63 10.28 -15.56 7.31
C LYS A 63 11.20 -15.02 8.40
N ALA A 64 11.41 -15.80 9.47
CA ALA A 64 12.29 -15.40 10.55
C ALA A 64 13.71 -15.07 10.03
N LEU A 65 14.19 -13.87 10.37
CA LEU A 65 15.55 -13.41 10.07
C LEU A 65 16.03 -12.55 11.24
N LYS A 66 16.80 -13.16 12.13
CA LYS A 66 17.38 -12.47 13.27
C LYS A 66 18.42 -11.43 12.82
N ALA A 67 18.60 -10.35 13.59
CA ALA A 67 19.52 -9.27 13.25
C ALA A 67 20.96 -9.77 13.04
N GLU A 68 21.42 -10.71 13.86
CA GLU A 68 22.73 -11.33 13.79
C GLU A 68 23.00 -12.14 12.51
N ASN A 69 21.93 -12.59 11.84
CA ASN A 69 22.02 -13.37 10.59
C ASN A 69 21.89 -12.50 9.33
N ARG A 70 21.72 -11.19 9.50
CA ARG A 70 21.63 -10.27 8.38
C ARG A 70 23.02 -9.98 7.84
N LYS A 71 23.18 -10.07 6.53
CA LYS A 71 24.39 -9.68 5.82
C LYS A 71 24.21 -8.31 5.21
N ALA A 72 25.27 -7.51 5.15
CA ALA A 72 25.20 -6.19 4.53
C ALA A 72 24.74 -6.27 3.07
N GLY A 73 23.75 -5.47 2.71
CA GLY A 73 23.18 -5.45 1.36
C GLY A 73 22.09 -4.39 1.20
N PRO A 74 21.53 -4.23 0.00
CA PRO A 74 20.59 -3.15 -0.33
C PRO A 74 19.12 -3.51 -0.08
N VAL A 75 18.82 -4.74 0.34
CA VAL A 75 17.46 -5.25 0.47
C VAL A 75 16.86 -4.82 1.81
N PRO A 76 15.75 -4.05 1.84
CA PRO A 76 15.11 -3.65 3.09
C PRO A 76 14.48 -4.83 3.79
N VAL A 77 14.67 -4.93 5.10
CA VAL A 77 14.07 -5.92 5.98
C VAL A 77 12.93 -5.29 6.74
N TYR A 78 11.71 -5.80 6.51
CA TYR A 78 10.49 -5.29 7.11
C TYR A 78 10.09 -6.05 8.35
N GLY A 79 9.90 -5.32 9.46
CA GLY A 79 9.13 -5.72 10.63
C GLY A 79 7.83 -4.93 10.71
N SER A 80 7.03 -5.17 11.75
CA SER A 80 5.73 -4.51 11.94
C SER A 80 5.83 -2.98 12.14
N GLY A 81 6.95 -2.47 12.56
CA GLY A 81 7.23 -1.02 12.66
C GLY A 81 7.84 -0.41 11.40
N GLY A 82 7.90 -1.13 10.28
CA GLY A 82 8.53 -0.69 9.04
C GLY A 82 9.91 -1.34 8.82
N ILE A 83 10.81 -0.65 8.11
CA ILE A 83 12.16 -1.13 7.84
C ILE A 83 12.95 -1.22 9.15
N THR A 84 13.46 -2.42 9.47
CA THR A 84 14.24 -2.70 10.68
C THR A 84 15.72 -2.96 10.41
N GLY A 85 16.15 -2.80 9.18
CA GLY A 85 17.53 -3.03 8.72
C GLY A 85 17.58 -3.48 7.27
N TRP A 86 18.73 -4.00 6.87
CA TRP A 86 19.01 -4.35 5.50
C TRP A 86 19.62 -5.76 5.41
N HIS A 87 19.50 -6.39 4.23
CA HIS A 87 20.03 -7.74 3.96
C HIS A 87 20.55 -7.83 2.53
N ASP A 88 21.30 -8.87 2.21
CA ASP A 88 21.88 -9.11 0.89
C ASP A 88 20.92 -9.84 -0.08
N HIS A 89 19.89 -10.51 0.44
CA HIS A 89 18.95 -11.28 -0.34
C HIS A 89 17.50 -10.89 -0.05
N ALA A 90 16.69 -10.77 -1.09
CA ALA A 90 15.25 -10.62 -0.97
C ALA A 90 14.57 -11.99 -0.75
N PHE A 91 13.46 -11.97 -0.02
CA PHE A 91 12.53 -13.08 0.06
C PHE A 91 11.38 -12.90 -0.92
N ILE A 92 11.03 -11.65 -1.20
CA ILE A 92 9.97 -11.25 -2.15
C ILE A 92 10.63 -10.35 -3.19
N GLU A 93 10.53 -10.74 -4.45
CA GLU A 93 11.16 -10.05 -5.59
C GLU A 93 10.27 -9.00 -6.24
N GLN A 94 8.95 -9.11 -6.03
CA GLN A 94 7.96 -8.20 -6.61
C GLN A 94 7.40 -7.24 -5.58
N ALA A 95 6.78 -6.14 -6.06
CA ALA A 95 6.05 -5.21 -5.21
C ALA A 95 4.98 -5.93 -4.38
N SER A 96 4.81 -5.52 -3.12
CA SER A 96 3.77 -6.01 -2.25
C SER A 96 3.40 -4.99 -1.17
N ILE A 97 2.39 -5.33 -0.38
CA ILE A 97 1.97 -4.59 0.80
C ILE A 97 2.40 -5.40 2.01
N VAL A 98 3.14 -4.77 2.92
CA VAL A 98 3.53 -5.36 4.20
C VAL A 98 2.49 -4.98 5.24
N VAL A 99 2.00 -5.97 5.99
CA VAL A 99 0.97 -5.81 7.02
C VAL A 99 1.53 -6.22 8.36
N GLY A 100 1.53 -5.33 9.35
CA GLY A 100 1.99 -5.60 10.70
C GLY A 100 1.15 -6.68 11.38
N ARG A 101 1.81 -7.76 11.80
CA ARG A 101 1.18 -8.91 12.45
C ARG A 101 1.37 -8.92 13.97
N LYS A 102 2.57 -8.61 14.45
CA LYS A 102 2.93 -8.61 15.88
C LYS A 102 3.61 -7.29 16.25
N GLY A 103 3.31 -6.73 17.39
CA GLY A 103 3.81 -5.43 17.83
C GLY A 103 2.96 -4.30 17.26
N THR A 104 3.36 -3.64 16.19
CA THR A 104 2.54 -2.63 15.51
C THR A 104 1.53 -3.31 14.60
N VAL A 105 0.44 -3.76 15.20
CA VAL A 105 -0.63 -4.52 14.53
C VAL A 105 -1.31 -3.66 13.47
N GLY A 106 -1.60 -4.25 12.31
CA GLY A 106 -2.35 -3.60 11.23
C GLY A 106 -1.63 -2.47 10.50
N SER A 107 -0.35 -2.18 10.85
CA SER A 107 0.45 -1.24 10.09
C SER A 107 0.57 -1.68 8.63
N LEU A 108 0.53 -0.72 7.70
CA LEU A 108 0.55 -0.99 6.27
C LEU A 108 1.69 -0.22 5.61
N TYR A 109 2.56 -0.94 4.89
CA TYR A 109 3.63 -0.37 4.10
C TYR A 109 3.54 -0.87 2.67
N TRP A 110 3.70 0.04 1.73
CA TRP A 110 3.90 -0.31 0.33
C TRP A 110 5.39 -0.47 0.06
N GLU A 111 5.81 -1.60 -0.50
CA GLU A 111 7.17 -1.76 -0.97
C GLU A 111 7.17 -2.20 -2.44
N SER A 112 7.82 -1.40 -3.28
CA SER A 112 7.93 -1.63 -4.71
C SER A 112 9.22 -2.35 -5.13
N ARG A 113 10.23 -2.38 -4.24
CA ARG A 113 11.53 -3.03 -4.44
C ARG A 113 11.49 -4.49 -3.97
N PRO A 114 12.43 -5.33 -4.36
CA PRO A 114 12.70 -6.58 -3.67
C PRO A 114 12.97 -6.35 -2.18
N PHE A 115 12.34 -7.14 -1.30
CA PHE A 115 12.40 -6.95 0.15
C PHE A 115 12.35 -8.25 0.94
N PHE A 116 12.66 -8.18 2.24
CA PHE A 116 12.59 -9.32 3.15
C PHE A 116 11.61 -9.03 4.30
N PRO A 117 10.36 -9.54 4.25
CA PRO A 117 9.42 -9.47 5.37
C PRO A 117 9.79 -10.52 6.43
N ILE A 118 9.99 -10.08 7.69
CA ILE A 118 10.25 -11.02 8.79
C ILE A 118 8.95 -11.60 9.36
N ASP A 119 9.05 -12.54 10.27
CA ASP A 119 7.92 -13.27 10.86
C ASP A 119 6.94 -12.44 11.70
N THR A 120 7.26 -11.17 11.97
CA THR A 120 6.36 -10.22 12.65
C THR A 120 5.39 -9.51 11.70
N VAL A 121 5.46 -9.79 10.41
CA VAL A 121 4.56 -9.23 9.40
C VAL A 121 3.97 -10.29 8.51
N PHE A 122 2.88 -9.92 7.82
CA PHE A 122 2.43 -10.56 6.59
C PHE A 122 2.86 -9.74 5.38
N TYR A 123 2.89 -10.37 4.20
CA TYR A 123 2.90 -9.69 2.93
C TYR A 123 1.72 -10.13 2.08
N VAL A 124 1.23 -9.24 1.24
CA VAL A 124 0.02 -9.44 0.46
C VAL A 124 0.33 -10.09 -0.87
N LYS A 125 -0.39 -11.18 -1.17
CA LYS A 125 -0.58 -11.67 -2.53
C LYS A 125 -2.02 -11.40 -2.93
N SER A 126 -2.26 -10.94 -4.14
CA SER A 126 -3.61 -10.62 -4.59
C SER A 126 -3.83 -10.97 -6.06
N ARG A 127 -5.10 -11.32 -6.38
CA ARG A 127 -5.58 -11.44 -7.75
C ARG A 127 -6.09 -10.13 -8.33
N LYS A 128 -6.28 -9.11 -7.47
CA LYS A 128 -6.71 -7.76 -7.86
C LYS A 128 -5.51 -6.80 -7.79
N PRO A 129 -5.56 -5.63 -8.44
CA PRO A 129 -4.48 -4.65 -8.41
C PRO A 129 -4.03 -4.32 -6.99
N LEU A 130 -2.72 -4.31 -6.74
CA LEU A 130 -2.16 -4.00 -5.42
C LEU A 130 -2.50 -2.58 -4.97
N THR A 131 -2.63 -1.63 -5.90
CA THR A 131 -3.06 -0.25 -5.63
C THR A 131 -4.44 -0.20 -4.99
N TYR A 132 -5.38 -0.99 -5.53
CA TYR A 132 -6.72 -1.16 -4.95
C TYR A 132 -6.63 -1.83 -3.57
N CYS A 133 -5.92 -2.95 -3.47
CA CYS A 133 -5.77 -3.69 -2.21
C CYS A 133 -5.15 -2.83 -1.11
N HIS A 134 -4.14 -2.01 -1.42
CA HIS A 134 -3.50 -1.11 -0.47
C HIS A 134 -4.49 -0.07 0.09
N CYS A 135 -5.27 0.55 -0.79
CA CYS A 135 -6.28 1.51 -0.36
C CYS A 135 -7.41 0.82 0.45
N LEU A 136 -7.87 -0.34 -0.01
CA LEU A 136 -8.89 -1.12 0.68
C LEU A 136 -8.46 -1.49 2.10
N LEU A 137 -7.28 -2.11 2.26
CA LEU A 137 -6.77 -2.53 3.56
C LEU A 137 -6.66 -1.36 4.56
N LYS A 138 -6.40 -0.14 4.08
CA LYS A 138 -6.39 1.08 4.92
C LYS A 138 -7.77 1.44 5.49
N THR A 139 -8.85 1.00 4.86
CA THR A 139 -10.22 1.31 5.31
C THR A 139 -10.78 0.26 6.28
N LEU A 140 -10.11 -0.89 6.43
CA LEU A 140 -10.64 -2.02 7.19
C LEU A 140 -10.36 -1.96 8.70
N GLY A 141 -9.65 -0.94 9.20
CA GLY A 141 -9.36 -0.77 10.64
C GLY A 141 -8.51 -1.92 11.21
N LEU A 142 -7.55 -2.45 10.45
CA LEU A 142 -6.72 -3.59 10.87
C LEU A 142 -5.93 -3.32 12.15
N ASP A 143 -5.62 -2.07 12.44
CA ASP A 143 -4.94 -1.61 13.65
C ASP A 143 -5.77 -1.80 14.92
N THR A 144 -7.09 -1.86 14.79
CA THR A 144 -8.02 -2.10 15.91
C THR A 144 -8.35 -3.59 16.12
N MET A 145 -7.92 -4.47 15.21
CA MET A 145 -8.22 -5.92 15.21
C MET A 145 -7.25 -6.75 16.07
N ASN A 146 -6.75 -6.16 17.15
CA ASN A 146 -5.87 -6.87 18.08
C ASN A 146 -6.64 -7.93 18.87
N THR A 147 -6.14 -9.18 18.89
CA THR A 147 -6.79 -10.32 19.56
C THR A 147 -6.18 -10.67 20.92
N ASP A 148 -4.99 -10.16 21.26
CA ASP A 148 -4.26 -10.54 22.44
C ASP A 148 -3.93 -9.37 23.37
N ALA A 149 -4.26 -9.52 24.66
CA ALA A 149 -3.98 -8.50 25.65
C ALA A 149 -2.49 -8.44 26.06
N ALA A 150 -1.76 -9.56 25.98
CA ALA A 150 -0.37 -9.65 26.44
C ALA A 150 0.65 -9.38 25.32
N VAL A 151 0.39 -9.84 24.10
CA VAL A 151 1.23 -9.56 22.90
C VAL A 151 0.31 -9.21 21.75
N PRO A 152 0.23 -7.94 21.37
CA PRO A 152 -0.61 -7.52 20.27
C PRO A 152 -0.37 -8.35 19.00
N GLY A 153 -1.43 -8.93 18.45
CA GLY A 153 -1.36 -9.81 17.30
C GLY A 153 -2.57 -9.67 16.37
N LEU A 154 -2.32 -9.58 15.06
CA LEU A 154 -3.34 -9.62 14.03
C LEU A 154 -3.64 -11.07 13.68
N ASN A 155 -4.87 -11.50 13.94
CA ASN A 155 -5.33 -12.83 13.53
C ASN A 155 -5.76 -12.78 12.06
N ARG A 156 -5.05 -13.54 11.21
CA ARG A 156 -5.30 -13.61 9.78
C ARG A 156 -6.71 -14.07 9.45
N GLU A 157 -7.25 -15.04 10.18
CA GLU A 157 -8.59 -15.58 9.92
C GLU A 157 -9.69 -14.53 10.20
N ASN A 158 -9.47 -13.66 11.19
CA ASN A 158 -10.40 -12.56 11.45
C ASN A 158 -10.38 -11.54 10.30
N VAL A 159 -9.20 -11.23 9.76
CA VAL A 159 -9.08 -10.34 8.58
C VAL A 159 -9.76 -10.96 7.37
N TYR A 160 -9.62 -12.24 7.14
CA TYR A 160 -10.20 -12.96 6.00
C TYR A 160 -11.74 -12.98 6.00
N ARG A 161 -12.35 -12.92 7.20
CA ARG A 161 -13.82 -12.88 7.35
C ARG A 161 -14.45 -11.53 7.04
N LEU A 162 -13.65 -10.48 6.89
CA LEU A 162 -14.17 -9.16 6.54
C LEU A 162 -14.86 -9.21 5.17
N LEU A 163 -16.08 -8.70 5.15
CA LEU A 163 -16.82 -8.54 3.93
C LEU A 163 -16.43 -7.21 3.27
N VAL A 164 -16.25 -7.26 1.97
CA VAL A 164 -15.87 -6.11 1.15
C VAL A 164 -16.67 -6.11 -0.16
N THR A 165 -16.86 -4.95 -0.74
CA THR A 165 -17.45 -4.85 -2.06
C THR A 165 -16.51 -5.40 -3.12
N GLU A 166 -17.06 -6.07 -4.12
CA GLU A 166 -16.32 -6.57 -5.29
C GLU A 166 -16.67 -5.77 -6.54
N PRO A 167 -15.89 -4.72 -6.84
CA PRO A 167 -16.09 -3.94 -8.06
C PRO A 167 -15.79 -4.77 -9.32
N PRO A 168 -16.45 -4.50 -10.45
CA PRO A 168 -16.12 -5.08 -11.74
C PRO A 168 -14.67 -4.80 -12.14
N GLU A 169 -14.02 -5.77 -12.79
CA GLU A 169 -12.60 -5.69 -13.20
C GLU A 169 -12.28 -4.43 -14.04
N ARG A 170 -13.22 -3.99 -14.89
CA ARG A 170 -13.06 -2.78 -15.71
C ARG A 170 -12.93 -1.51 -14.87
N ILE A 171 -13.62 -1.42 -13.73
CA ILE A 171 -13.51 -0.28 -12.80
C ILE A 171 -12.20 -0.35 -12.05
N LEU A 172 -11.78 -1.55 -11.62
CA LEU A 172 -10.48 -1.76 -11.00
C LEU A 172 -9.33 -1.41 -11.94
N ALA A 173 -9.42 -1.79 -13.22
CA ALA A 173 -8.43 -1.44 -14.22
C ALA A 173 -8.37 0.09 -14.47
N ALA A 174 -9.51 0.76 -14.55
CA ALA A 174 -9.56 2.22 -14.68
C ALA A 174 -8.96 2.91 -13.45
N PHE A 175 -9.24 2.43 -12.25
CA PHE A 175 -8.63 2.93 -11.02
C PHE A 175 -7.11 2.71 -11.01
N ASP A 176 -6.66 1.50 -11.33
CA ASP A 176 -5.25 1.14 -11.33
C ASP A 176 -4.46 1.95 -12.36
N SER A 177 -5.01 2.22 -13.53
CA SER A 177 -4.35 3.05 -14.55
C SER A 177 -3.98 4.44 -14.06
N VAL A 178 -4.79 5.03 -13.18
CA VAL A 178 -4.51 6.35 -12.58
C VAL A 178 -3.58 6.21 -11.37
N VAL A 179 -3.91 5.30 -10.46
CA VAL A 179 -3.22 5.22 -9.16
C VAL A 179 -1.82 4.62 -9.29
N SER A 180 -1.59 3.70 -10.23
CA SER A 180 -0.26 3.14 -10.48
C SER A 180 0.74 4.19 -10.96
N VAL A 181 0.31 5.15 -11.79
CA VAL A 181 1.15 6.28 -12.23
C VAL A 181 1.53 7.17 -11.05
N LEU A 182 0.54 7.53 -10.21
CA LEU A 182 0.78 8.32 -9.01
C LEU A 182 1.71 7.59 -8.04
N ARG A 183 1.50 6.29 -7.84
CA ARG A 183 2.34 5.47 -6.97
C ARG A 183 3.78 5.40 -7.49
N SER A 184 3.96 5.17 -8.79
CA SER A 184 5.28 5.18 -9.42
C SER A 184 6.02 6.50 -9.22
N SER A 185 5.32 7.63 -9.36
CA SER A 185 5.90 8.95 -9.09
C SER A 185 6.28 9.14 -7.62
N MET A 186 5.46 8.67 -6.70
CA MET A 186 5.78 8.69 -5.26
C MET A 186 7.02 7.85 -4.95
N ASP A 187 7.09 6.63 -5.48
CA ASP A 187 8.25 5.73 -5.28
C ASP A 187 9.54 6.35 -5.85
N GLN A 188 9.44 7.04 -6.98
CA GLN A 188 10.59 7.75 -7.57
C GLN A 188 11.04 8.92 -6.68
N ASN A 189 10.10 9.72 -6.18
CA ASN A 189 10.41 10.83 -5.28
C ASN A 189 11.02 10.34 -3.96
N GLU A 190 10.51 9.25 -3.39
CA GLU A 190 11.06 8.63 -2.19
C GLU A 190 12.51 8.20 -2.39
N ARG A 191 12.84 7.53 -3.52
CA ARG A 191 14.21 7.14 -3.88
C ARG A 191 15.14 8.35 -4.08
N GLN A 192 14.64 9.40 -4.69
CA GLN A 192 15.41 10.65 -4.84
C GLN A 192 15.70 11.27 -3.48
N ALA A 193 14.72 11.32 -2.59
CA ALA A 193 14.89 11.84 -1.24
C ALA A 193 15.91 11.01 -0.44
N GLU A 194 15.86 9.66 -0.51
CA GLU A 194 16.85 8.76 0.11
C GLU A 194 18.27 9.04 -0.43
N THR A 195 18.40 9.20 -1.76
CA THR A 195 19.67 9.50 -2.41
C THR A 195 20.24 10.85 -1.96
N LEU A 196 19.40 11.89 -1.97
CA LEU A 196 19.80 13.24 -1.54
C LEU A 196 20.18 13.27 -0.05
N ALA A 197 19.45 12.55 0.80
CA ALA A 197 19.81 12.42 2.21
C ALA A 197 21.20 11.77 2.38
N THR A 198 21.45 10.67 1.66
CA THR A 198 22.74 9.98 1.67
C THR A 198 23.87 10.87 1.19
N LEU A 199 23.66 11.61 0.11
CA LEU A 199 24.66 12.57 -0.40
C LEU A 199 24.92 13.68 0.60
N ARG A 200 23.89 14.29 1.17
CA ARG A 200 24.04 15.31 2.22
C ARG A 200 24.87 14.78 3.39
N ASP A 201 24.49 13.62 3.92
CA ASP A 201 25.13 13.06 5.12
C ASP A 201 26.59 12.62 4.85
N THR A 202 26.92 12.31 3.60
CA THR A 202 28.28 11.98 3.17
C THR A 202 29.13 13.24 2.92
N LEU A 203 28.55 14.27 2.29
CA LEU A 203 29.29 15.46 1.86
C LEU A 203 29.41 16.51 2.95
N LEU A 204 28.38 16.71 3.76
CA LEU A 204 28.32 17.79 4.75
C LEU A 204 29.47 17.74 5.77
N PRO A 205 29.85 16.59 6.37
CA PRO A 205 31.00 16.51 7.26
C PRO A 205 32.32 16.86 6.57
N ARG A 206 32.49 16.48 5.29
CA ARG A 206 33.70 16.77 4.51
C ARG A 206 33.83 18.24 4.14
N LEU A 207 32.71 18.90 3.87
CA LEU A 207 32.67 20.36 3.61
C LEU A 207 32.98 21.13 4.87
N ILE A 208 32.36 20.80 6.00
CA ILE A 208 32.58 21.46 7.29
C ILE A 208 34.02 21.29 7.77
N SER A 209 34.60 20.09 7.59
CA SER A 209 36.00 19.84 7.98
C SER A 209 37.04 20.41 7.01
N GLY A 210 36.62 20.97 5.86
CA GLY A 210 37.52 21.47 4.84
C GLY A 210 38.20 20.39 4.01
N GLN A 211 37.87 19.10 4.20
CA GLN A 211 38.32 17.99 3.38
C GLN A 211 37.86 18.06 1.94
N LEU A 212 36.67 18.63 1.73
CA LEU A 212 36.12 18.92 0.42
C LEU A 212 35.92 20.45 0.31
N ARG A 213 36.50 21.06 -0.72
CA ARG A 213 36.30 22.45 -1.05
C ARG A 213 35.54 22.57 -2.37
N LEU A 214 34.57 23.46 -2.39
CA LEU A 214 33.89 23.80 -3.64
C LEU A 214 34.85 24.66 -4.49
N PRO A 215 34.87 24.48 -5.85
CA PRO A 215 35.55 25.44 -6.71
C PRO A 215 34.97 26.83 -6.50
N GLU A 216 35.82 27.85 -6.51
CA GLU A 216 35.34 29.24 -6.48
C GLU A 216 34.39 29.45 -7.67
N ALA A 217 33.19 29.94 -7.38
CA ALA A 217 32.26 30.30 -8.44
C ALA A 217 32.89 31.45 -9.24
N GLU A 218 33.18 31.22 -10.52
CA GLU A 218 33.45 32.34 -11.42
C GLU A 218 32.20 33.22 -11.45
N VAL A 219 32.31 34.36 -10.76
CA VAL A 219 31.25 35.39 -10.83
C VAL A 219 31.37 36.05 -12.19
N PRO A 220 30.30 36.00 -13.03
CA PRO A 220 30.31 36.64 -14.32
C PRO A 220 30.38 38.17 -14.28
#